data_872bb4b91d56cd2630b7c94a46dbfd47
#
_entry.id   872bb4b91d56cd2630b7c94a46dbfd47
#
_cell.length_a   1.000
_cell.length_b   1.000
_cell.length_c   1.000
_cell.angle_alpha   90.00
_cell.angle_beta   90.00
_cell.angle_gamma   90.00
#
_symmetry.space_group_name_H-M   'P 1'
#
loop_
_entity.id
_entity.type
_entity.pdbx_description
1 polymer ?
#
loop_
_entity_poly.entity_id
_entity_poly.type
_entity_poly.pdbx_seq_one_letter_code
_entity_poly.pdbx_strand_id
1 'polypeptide(L)'
;MSGLRKILDKFLETICCTLLVLMTLTASWQVISRYILNNPSTATEELTLIAFVWTSLFATAYVFGKQDHMKVTFILDKFSESNKIKLKIFAEIVILGFSALVLIFGGFKMCSLSMAQASSSLQIPMGYIYLALPFSGLFTCAYNLLNLISLKKDFTNLKKKKSNLINLKVKGVKNELLVGGKK
;
A
#
# COMPACT_ATOMS: atom_id res chain seq x y z
N MET A 1 -9.34 -14.60 4.68
CA MET A 1 -8.55 -13.49 4.10
C MET A 1 -9.13 -12.10 4.39
N SER A 2 -10.46 -11.96 4.44
CA SER A 2 -11.09 -10.68 4.81
C SER A 2 -10.81 -10.21 6.25
N GLY A 3 -10.62 -11.13 7.20
CA GLY A 3 -10.34 -10.79 8.60
C GLY A 3 -8.96 -10.16 8.82
N LEU A 4 -7.90 -10.78 8.27
CA LEU A 4 -6.53 -10.26 8.41
C LEU A 4 -6.39 -8.87 7.78
N ARG A 5 -6.98 -8.68 6.60
CA ARG A 5 -6.99 -7.38 5.93
C ARG A 5 -7.69 -6.31 6.78
N LYS A 6 -8.86 -6.61 7.35
CA LYS A 6 -9.58 -5.69 8.22
C LYS A 6 -8.78 -5.31 9.47
N ILE A 7 -8.03 -6.26 10.05
CA ILE A 7 -7.16 -5.99 11.21
C ILE A 7 -6.02 -5.06 10.84
N LEU A 8 -5.33 -5.33 9.71
CA LEU A 8 -4.26 -4.48 9.22
C LEU A 8 -4.76 -3.07 8.86
N ASP A 9 -5.90 -2.98 8.18
CA ASP A 9 -6.52 -1.71 7.81
C ASP A 9 -6.84 -0.89 9.05
N LYS A 10 -7.53 -1.48 10.05
CA LYS A 10 -7.89 -0.79 11.28
C LYS A 10 -6.67 -0.37 12.11
N PHE A 11 -5.64 -1.22 12.14
CA PHE A 11 -4.39 -0.94 12.85
C PHE A 11 -3.66 0.27 12.25
N LEU A 12 -3.43 0.26 10.93
CA LEU A 12 -2.75 1.36 10.24
C LEU A 12 -3.59 2.64 10.27
N GLU A 13 -4.90 2.55 10.09
CA GLU A 13 -5.81 3.68 10.18
C GLU A 13 -5.73 4.35 11.56
N THR A 14 -5.78 3.55 12.64
CA THR A 14 -5.68 4.06 14.00
C THR A 14 -4.32 4.72 14.26
N ILE A 15 -3.22 4.10 13.83
CA ILE A 15 -1.87 4.68 13.98
C ILE A 15 -1.75 5.99 13.19
N CYS A 16 -2.17 6.02 11.93
CA CYS A 16 -2.10 7.21 11.11
C CYS A 16 -2.95 8.35 11.69
N CYS A 17 -4.16 8.07 12.16
CA CYS A 17 -5.01 9.07 12.81
C CYS A 17 -4.36 9.60 14.09
N THR A 18 -3.81 8.73 14.94
CA THR A 18 -3.14 9.14 16.19
C THR A 18 -1.91 9.99 15.92
N LEU A 19 -1.07 9.60 14.96
CA LEU A 19 0.11 10.38 14.56
C LEU A 19 -0.28 11.72 13.95
N LEU A 20 -1.34 11.78 13.16
CA LEU A 20 -1.84 13.01 12.57
C LEU A 20 -2.32 14.00 13.67
N VAL A 21 -3.07 13.51 14.66
CA VAL A 21 -3.50 14.30 15.80
C VAL A 21 -2.29 14.81 16.59
N LEU A 22 -1.33 13.94 16.90
CA LEU A 22 -0.08 14.32 17.58
C LEU A 22 0.66 15.41 16.79
N MET A 23 0.84 15.23 15.48
CA MET A 23 1.51 16.18 14.60
C MET A 23 0.78 17.54 14.60
N THR A 24 -0.54 17.54 14.55
CA THR A 24 -1.33 18.77 14.56
C THR A 24 -1.20 19.51 15.89
N LEU A 25 -1.24 18.79 17.02
CA LEU A 25 -1.07 19.37 18.36
C LEU A 25 0.34 19.94 18.53
N THR A 26 1.39 19.20 18.13
CA THR A 26 2.78 19.69 18.24
C THR A 26 3.04 20.88 17.32
N ALA A 27 2.52 20.88 16.10
CA ALA A 27 2.63 21.99 15.18
C ALA A 27 1.89 23.24 15.70
N SER A 28 0.69 23.08 16.27
CA SER A 28 -0.06 24.18 16.88
C SER A 28 0.70 24.78 18.08
N TRP A 29 1.25 23.91 18.93
CA TRP A 29 2.09 24.33 20.05
C TRP A 29 3.34 25.10 19.59
N GLN A 30 3.97 24.63 18.52
CA GLN A 30 5.13 25.29 17.92
C GLN A 30 4.84 26.72 17.47
N VAL A 31 3.66 26.94 16.84
CA VAL A 31 3.22 28.29 16.45
C VAL A 31 3.01 29.18 17.69
N ILE A 32 2.32 28.66 18.72
CA ILE A 32 2.09 29.41 19.98
C ILE A 32 3.42 29.76 20.66
N SER A 33 4.31 28.79 20.80
CA SER A 33 5.63 28.94 21.43
C SER A 33 6.47 30.02 20.70
N ARG A 34 6.45 29.98 19.37
CA ARG A 34 7.24 30.93 18.54
C ARG A 34 6.69 32.37 18.58
N TYR A 35 5.36 32.53 18.42
CA TYR A 35 4.76 33.85 18.20
C TYR A 35 4.17 34.50 19.46
N ILE A 36 3.72 33.70 20.44
CA ILE A 36 3.11 34.23 21.67
C ILE A 36 4.11 34.20 22.80
N LEU A 37 4.85 33.11 23.00
CA LEU A 37 5.80 32.97 24.10
C LEU A 37 7.19 33.53 23.75
N ASN A 38 7.46 33.87 22.48
CA ASN A 38 8.78 34.26 21.95
C ASN A 38 9.93 33.33 22.37
N ASN A 39 9.61 32.06 22.61
CA ASN A 39 10.56 31.04 23.02
C ASN A 39 10.38 29.78 22.12
N PRO A 40 11.00 29.77 20.93
CA PRO A 40 10.84 28.67 19.98
C PRO A 40 11.42 27.39 20.55
N SER A 41 10.59 26.32 20.55
CA SER A 41 10.99 25.00 21.01
C SER A 41 11.46 24.14 19.84
N THR A 42 12.75 23.95 19.70
CA THR A 42 13.37 23.10 18.67
C THR A 42 12.99 21.62 18.84
N ALA A 43 12.73 21.18 20.08
CA ALA A 43 12.31 19.80 20.36
C ALA A 43 10.92 19.48 19.78
N THR A 44 9.97 20.43 19.85
CA THR A 44 8.65 20.22 19.26
C THR A 44 8.67 20.24 17.73
N GLU A 45 9.58 21.02 17.14
CA GLU A 45 9.81 21.03 15.70
C GLU A 45 10.29 19.65 15.22
N GLU A 46 11.29 19.11 15.87
CA GLU A 46 11.83 17.79 15.56
C GLU A 46 10.81 16.67 15.77
N LEU A 47 10.02 16.71 16.85
CA LEU A 47 8.95 15.76 17.09
C LEU A 47 7.88 15.80 15.99
N THR A 48 7.53 16.99 15.52
CA THR A 48 6.57 17.17 14.42
C THR A 48 7.10 16.55 13.12
N LEU A 49 8.39 16.75 12.80
CA LEU A 49 9.03 16.16 11.63
C LEU A 49 9.06 14.62 11.71
N ILE A 50 9.38 14.07 12.88
CA ILE A 50 9.36 12.61 13.11
C ILE A 50 7.96 12.06 12.89
N ALA A 51 6.93 12.68 13.51
CA ALA A 51 5.55 12.26 13.35
C ALA A 51 5.09 12.36 11.89
N PHE A 52 5.53 13.38 11.15
CA PHE A 52 5.25 13.52 9.71
C PHE A 52 5.84 12.38 8.89
N VAL A 53 7.10 12.03 9.10
CA VAL A 53 7.76 10.93 8.38
C VAL A 53 7.06 9.60 8.65
N TRP A 54 6.77 9.28 9.91
CA TRP A 54 6.07 8.06 10.29
C TRP A 54 4.66 8.00 9.70
N THR A 55 3.90 9.10 9.79
CA THR A 55 2.55 9.19 9.23
C THR A 55 2.56 8.99 7.73
N SER A 56 3.46 9.66 7.00
CA SER A 56 3.52 9.59 5.53
C SER A 56 3.87 8.18 5.05
N LEU A 57 4.81 7.49 5.69
CA LEU A 57 5.20 6.13 5.34
C LEU A 57 4.10 5.11 5.66
N PHE A 58 3.44 5.21 6.81
CA PHE A 58 2.33 4.31 7.14
C PHE A 58 1.08 4.58 6.31
N ALA A 59 0.76 5.85 6.03
CA ALA A 59 -0.32 6.21 5.12
C ALA A 59 -0.06 5.67 3.71
N THR A 60 1.17 5.74 3.22
CA THR A 60 1.56 5.16 1.94
C THR A 60 1.34 3.64 1.93
N ALA A 61 1.78 2.91 2.96
CA ALA A 61 1.54 1.47 3.08
C ALA A 61 0.04 1.13 3.10
N TYR A 62 -0.78 1.93 3.80
CA TYR A 62 -2.22 1.77 3.84
C TYR A 62 -2.90 1.98 2.48
N VAL A 63 -2.49 3.01 1.74
CA VAL A 63 -3.03 3.31 0.40
C VAL A 63 -2.66 2.22 -0.60
N PHE A 64 -1.44 1.68 -0.55
CA PHE A 64 -1.06 0.50 -1.34
C PHE A 64 -1.94 -0.72 -1.00
N GLY A 65 -2.27 -0.90 0.28
CA GLY A 65 -3.18 -1.95 0.73
C GLY A 65 -4.57 -1.88 0.12
N LYS A 66 -5.14 -0.69 0.00
CA LYS A 66 -6.48 -0.47 -0.56
C LYS A 66 -6.55 -0.58 -2.10
N GLN A 67 -5.43 -0.74 -2.79
CA GLN A 67 -5.34 -0.74 -4.26
C GLN A 67 -5.91 0.55 -4.91
N ASP A 68 -6.06 1.62 -4.14
CA ASP A 68 -6.64 2.87 -4.64
C ASP A 68 -5.70 3.62 -5.59
N HIS A 69 -4.38 3.35 -5.53
CA HIS A 69 -3.41 3.84 -6.53
C HIS A 69 -3.61 3.21 -7.92
N MET A 70 -4.24 2.05 -7.99
CA MET A 70 -4.47 1.33 -9.25
C MET A 70 -5.68 1.83 -10.03
N LYS A 71 -6.36 2.87 -9.55
CA LYS A 71 -7.45 3.52 -10.30
C LYS A 71 -6.94 4.45 -11.40
N VAL A 72 -5.91 4.07 -12.12
CA VAL A 72 -5.67 4.59 -13.46
C VAL A 72 -6.69 3.91 -14.40
N THR A 73 -7.96 4.02 -14.02
CA THR A 73 -9.11 3.45 -14.75
C THR A 73 -9.09 3.90 -16.21
N PHE A 74 -8.71 5.13 -16.48
CA PHE A 74 -8.66 5.69 -17.82
C PHE A 74 -7.73 4.94 -18.79
N ILE A 75 -6.57 4.47 -18.32
CA ILE A 75 -5.64 3.67 -19.14
C ILE A 75 -6.11 2.22 -19.21
N LEU A 76 -6.60 1.68 -18.08
CA LEU A 76 -7.05 0.30 -17.99
C LEU A 76 -8.31 0.03 -18.82
N ASP A 77 -9.19 1.02 -18.99
CA ASP A 77 -10.45 0.86 -19.74
C ASP A 77 -10.25 0.61 -21.25
N LYS A 78 -9.06 0.94 -21.79
CA LYS A 78 -8.67 0.61 -23.17
C LYS A 78 -8.21 -0.84 -23.37
N PHE A 79 -7.97 -1.60 -22.26
CA PHE A 79 -7.46 -2.96 -22.33
C PHE A 79 -8.55 -3.99 -22.08
N SER A 80 -8.39 -5.18 -22.70
CA SER A 80 -9.23 -6.34 -22.41
C SER A 80 -9.12 -6.76 -20.94
N GLU A 81 -10.20 -7.27 -20.34
CA GLU A 81 -10.27 -7.72 -18.93
C GLU A 81 -9.09 -8.63 -18.51
N SER A 82 -8.66 -9.51 -19.41
CA SER A 82 -7.51 -10.38 -19.16
C SER A 82 -6.19 -9.60 -19.05
N ASN A 83 -6.01 -8.57 -19.87
CA ASN A 83 -4.80 -7.74 -19.87
C ASN A 83 -4.79 -6.76 -18.68
N LYS A 84 -5.95 -6.29 -18.25
CA LYS A 84 -6.10 -5.50 -17.02
C LYS A 84 -5.54 -6.24 -15.80
N ILE A 85 -5.91 -7.51 -15.64
CA ILE A 85 -5.42 -8.31 -14.51
C ILE A 85 -3.93 -8.59 -14.59
N LYS A 86 -3.41 -8.89 -15.79
CA LYS A 86 -1.96 -9.10 -15.98
C LYS A 86 -1.15 -7.85 -15.61
N LEU A 87 -1.61 -6.67 -16.01
CA LEU A 87 -0.97 -5.40 -15.71
C LEU A 87 -0.99 -5.13 -14.20
N LYS A 88 -2.12 -5.41 -13.53
CA LYS A 88 -2.21 -5.30 -12.07
C LYS A 88 -1.24 -6.25 -11.36
N ILE A 89 -1.14 -7.50 -11.79
CA ILE A 89 -0.19 -8.46 -11.22
C ILE A 89 1.25 -8.00 -11.42
N PHE A 90 1.58 -7.49 -12.61
CA PHE A 90 2.92 -6.96 -12.89
C PHE A 90 3.26 -5.79 -11.95
N ALA A 91 2.35 -4.83 -11.79
CA ALA A 91 2.55 -3.70 -10.90
C ALA A 91 2.73 -4.12 -9.43
N GLU A 92 1.91 -5.08 -8.94
CA GLU A 92 2.05 -5.62 -7.57
C GLU A 92 3.42 -6.32 -7.37
N ILE A 93 3.94 -7.01 -8.38
CA ILE A 93 5.26 -7.63 -8.31
C ILE A 93 6.36 -6.57 -8.23
N VAL A 94 6.27 -5.51 -9.01
CA VAL A 94 7.23 -4.40 -8.99
C VAL A 94 7.21 -3.71 -7.62
N ILE A 95 6.02 -3.41 -7.08
CA ILE A 95 5.87 -2.80 -5.75
C ILE A 95 6.42 -3.73 -4.66
N LEU A 96 6.17 -5.04 -4.75
CA LEU A 96 6.70 -6.03 -3.81
C LEU A 96 8.23 -6.05 -3.84
N GLY A 97 8.84 -6.06 -5.03
CA GLY A 97 10.29 -6.01 -5.21
C GLY A 97 10.88 -4.72 -4.64
N PHE A 98 10.27 -3.58 -4.94
CA PHE A 98 10.69 -2.28 -4.40
C PHE A 98 10.60 -2.25 -2.86
N SER A 99 9.48 -2.67 -2.29
CA SER A 99 9.29 -2.64 -0.83
C SER A 99 10.25 -3.59 -0.11
N ALA A 100 10.52 -4.77 -0.66
CA ALA A 100 11.48 -5.72 -0.07
C ALA A 100 12.93 -5.21 -0.14
N LEU A 101 13.36 -4.74 -1.31
CA LEU A 101 14.77 -4.36 -1.52
C LEU A 101 15.08 -2.97 -0.96
N VAL A 102 14.21 -1.98 -1.21
CA VAL A 102 14.47 -0.58 -0.84
C VAL A 102 14.00 -0.29 0.56
N LEU A 103 12.72 -0.58 0.88
CA LEU A 103 12.18 -0.21 2.19
C LEU A 103 12.67 -1.13 3.30
N ILE A 104 12.69 -2.45 3.12
CA ILE A 104 13.12 -3.36 4.17
C ILE A 104 14.65 -3.41 4.23
N PHE A 105 15.30 -3.89 3.18
CA PHE A 105 16.77 -4.08 3.22
C PHE A 105 17.51 -2.74 3.28
N GLY A 106 17.16 -1.78 2.41
CA GLY A 106 17.72 -0.43 2.44
C GLY A 106 17.41 0.31 3.73
N GLY A 107 16.18 0.19 4.23
CA GLY A 107 15.73 0.77 5.50
C GLY A 107 16.53 0.26 6.70
N PHE A 108 16.73 -1.05 6.83
CA PHE A 108 17.57 -1.61 7.91
C PHE A 108 19.03 -1.15 7.84
N LYS A 109 19.59 -1.10 6.63
CA LYS A 109 20.95 -0.57 6.43
C LYS A 109 21.05 0.90 6.84
N MET A 110 20.05 1.71 6.47
CA MET A 110 19.96 3.12 6.85
C MET A 110 19.86 3.29 8.37
N CYS A 111 19.00 2.49 9.04
CA CYS A 111 18.88 2.48 10.50
C CYS A 111 20.24 2.18 11.16
N SER A 112 20.94 1.14 10.71
CA SER A 112 22.22 0.74 11.28
C SER A 112 23.29 1.83 11.13
N LEU A 113 23.38 2.45 9.94
CA LEU A 113 24.34 3.53 9.69
C LEU A 113 24.05 4.80 10.49
N SER A 114 22.79 5.06 10.78
CA SER A 114 22.37 6.29 11.47
C SER A 114 22.25 6.14 12.99
N MET A 115 22.52 4.97 13.56
CA MET A 115 22.50 4.78 15.02
C MET A 115 23.58 5.58 15.75
N ALA A 116 24.70 5.86 15.11
CA ALA A 116 25.78 6.68 15.68
C ALA A 116 25.50 8.20 15.62
N GLN A 117 24.46 8.62 14.88
CA GLN A 117 24.10 10.02 14.74
C GLN A 117 22.98 10.35 15.72
N ALA A 118 23.20 11.32 16.62
CA ALA A 118 22.16 11.86 17.48
C ALA A 118 21.38 12.98 16.76
N SER A 119 20.09 13.05 17.02
CA SER A 119 19.26 14.15 16.55
C SER A 119 19.64 15.46 17.22
N SER A 120 19.34 16.59 16.57
CA SER A 120 19.86 17.90 16.98
C SER A 120 19.29 18.36 18.32
N SER A 121 18.02 18.11 18.59
CA SER A 121 17.31 18.67 19.74
C SER A 121 16.93 17.62 20.77
N LEU A 122 16.37 16.48 20.34
CA LEU A 122 15.94 15.42 21.23
C LEU A 122 17.09 14.47 21.64
N GLN A 123 18.26 14.57 21.00
CA GLN A 123 19.44 13.72 21.26
C GLN A 123 19.15 12.22 21.15
N ILE A 124 18.12 11.86 20.38
CA ILE A 124 17.74 10.47 20.09
C ILE A 124 18.56 9.97 18.89
N PRO A 125 19.09 8.73 18.91
CA PRO A 125 19.75 8.16 17.73
C PRO A 125 18.84 8.19 16.50
N MET A 126 19.31 8.78 15.40
CA MET A 126 18.53 8.94 14.16
C MET A 126 18.07 7.60 13.59
N GLY A 127 18.76 6.50 13.90
CA GLY A 127 18.35 5.16 13.49
C GLY A 127 16.92 4.79 13.92
N TYR A 128 16.44 5.26 15.09
CA TYR A 128 15.07 5.02 15.53
C TYR A 128 14.03 5.74 14.65
N ILE A 129 14.37 6.92 14.14
CA ILE A 129 13.51 7.67 13.23
C ILE A 129 13.37 6.93 11.91
N TYR A 130 14.48 6.39 11.40
CA TYR A 130 14.51 5.62 10.15
C TYR A 130 13.86 4.23 10.24
N LEU A 131 13.56 3.71 11.44
CA LEU A 131 12.78 2.46 11.59
C LEU A 131 11.40 2.53 10.93
N ALA A 132 10.86 3.73 10.69
CA ALA A 132 9.64 3.90 9.91
C ALA A 132 9.73 3.25 8.51
N LEU A 133 10.91 3.24 7.87
CA LEU A 133 11.14 2.65 6.54
C LEU A 133 10.92 1.13 6.53
N PRO A 134 11.65 0.32 7.31
CA PRO A 134 11.45 -1.13 7.30
C PRO A 134 10.07 -1.54 7.81
N PHE A 135 9.49 -0.84 8.79
CA PHE A 135 8.14 -1.13 9.24
C PHE A 135 7.09 -0.86 8.15
N SER A 136 7.16 0.28 7.48
CA SER A 136 6.26 0.56 6.35
C SER A 136 6.44 -0.44 5.20
N GLY A 137 7.69 -0.84 4.94
CA GLY A 137 8.01 -1.89 3.97
C GLY A 137 7.38 -3.23 4.29
N LEU A 138 7.41 -3.65 5.57
CA LEU A 138 6.76 -4.89 6.02
C LEU A 138 5.24 -4.85 5.81
N PHE A 139 4.58 -3.74 6.16
CA PHE A 139 3.14 -3.58 5.92
C PHE A 139 2.81 -3.57 4.43
N THR A 140 3.60 -2.87 3.62
CA THR A 140 3.44 -2.84 2.16
C THR A 140 3.60 -4.24 1.57
N CYS A 141 4.61 -5.00 1.96
CA CYS A 141 4.79 -6.40 1.53
C CYS A 141 3.60 -7.28 1.94
N ALA A 142 3.12 -7.16 3.18
CA ALA A 142 1.97 -7.93 3.65
C ALA A 142 0.71 -7.66 2.80
N TYR A 143 0.43 -6.40 2.51
CA TYR A 143 -0.69 -6.02 1.64
C TYR A 143 -0.52 -6.51 0.20
N ASN A 144 0.66 -6.35 -0.39
CA ASN A 144 0.93 -6.81 -1.74
C ASN A 144 0.77 -8.32 -1.89
N LEU A 145 1.19 -9.11 -0.89
CA LEU A 145 0.96 -10.56 -0.89
C LEU A 145 -0.54 -10.89 -0.86
N LEU A 146 -1.32 -10.20 -0.03
CA LEU A 146 -2.78 -10.39 0.02
C LEU A 146 -3.45 -9.99 -1.30
N ASN A 147 -3.00 -8.91 -1.92
CA ASN A 147 -3.49 -8.43 -3.21
C ASN A 147 -3.17 -9.41 -4.34
N LEU A 148 -1.93 -9.91 -4.42
CA LEU A 148 -1.52 -10.91 -5.41
C LEU A 148 -2.35 -12.20 -5.32
N ILE A 149 -2.62 -12.68 -4.11
CA ILE A 149 -3.46 -13.87 -3.91
C ILE A 149 -4.89 -13.62 -4.40
N SER A 150 -5.45 -12.44 -4.13
CA SER A 150 -6.77 -12.04 -4.61
C SER A 150 -6.83 -11.96 -6.14
N LEU A 151 -5.87 -11.26 -6.77
CA LEU A 151 -5.78 -11.11 -8.21
C LEU A 151 -5.58 -12.44 -8.95
N LYS A 152 -4.79 -13.36 -8.38
CA LYS A 152 -4.62 -14.70 -8.93
C LYS A 152 -5.93 -15.49 -8.93
N LYS A 153 -6.74 -15.35 -7.87
CA LYS A 153 -8.07 -15.97 -7.79
C LYS A 153 -9.03 -15.42 -8.83
N ASP A 154 -9.03 -14.10 -9.00
CA ASP A 154 -9.87 -13.42 -10.00
C ASP A 154 -9.49 -13.83 -11.43
N PHE A 155 -8.20 -13.91 -11.72
CA PHE A 155 -7.70 -14.39 -13.01
C PHE A 155 -8.16 -15.82 -13.32
N THR A 156 -8.09 -16.72 -12.34
CA THR A 156 -8.54 -18.10 -12.47
C THR A 156 -10.04 -18.17 -12.71
N ASN A 157 -10.82 -17.37 -12.01
CA ASN A 157 -12.29 -17.32 -12.17
C ASN A 157 -12.68 -16.79 -13.56
N LEU A 158 -12.00 -15.76 -14.08
CA LEU A 158 -12.24 -15.27 -15.44
C LEU A 158 -11.90 -16.32 -16.50
N LYS A 159 -10.80 -17.06 -16.33
CA LYS A 159 -10.43 -18.13 -17.26
C LYS A 159 -11.48 -19.24 -17.29
N LYS A 160 -12.01 -19.64 -16.11
CA LYS A 160 -13.12 -20.60 -16.00
C LYS A 160 -14.40 -20.10 -16.67
N LYS A 161 -14.78 -18.83 -16.43
CA LYS A 161 -15.97 -18.22 -17.02
C LYS A 161 -15.89 -18.18 -18.54
N LYS A 162 -14.71 -17.82 -19.08
CA LYS A 162 -14.47 -17.80 -20.54
C LYS A 162 -14.55 -19.21 -21.15
N SER A 163 -13.98 -20.22 -20.50
CA SER A 163 -14.07 -21.62 -20.93
C SER A 163 -15.51 -22.13 -20.97
N ASN A 164 -16.30 -21.84 -19.91
CA ASN A 164 -17.70 -22.24 -19.85
C ASN A 164 -18.55 -21.57 -20.94
N LEU A 165 -18.31 -20.30 -21.24
CA LEU A 165 -19.02 -19.58 -22.32
C LEU A 165 -18.69 -20.17 -23.70
N ILE A 166 -17.43 -20.55 -23.94
CA ILE A 166 -17.03 -21.21 -25.20
C ILE A 166 -17.74 -22.57 -25.32
N ASN A 167 -17.75 -23.36 -24.25
CA ASN A 167 -18.42 -24.67 -24.26
C ASN A 167 -19.93 -24.56 -24.48
N LEU A 168 -20.59 -23.54 -23.91
CA LEU A 168 -22.02 -23.30 -24.16
C LEU A 168 -22.30 -22.88 -25.59
N LYS A 169 -21.46 -22.01 -26.19
CA LYS A 169 -21.56 -21.63 -27.60
C LYS A 169 -21.40 -22.83 -28.53
N VAL A 170 -20.37 -23.67 -28.29
CA VAL A 170 -20.14 -24.89 -29.09
C VAL A 170 -21.33 -25.87 -29.00
N LYS A 171 -21.90 -26.02 -27.80
CA LYS A 171 -23.06 -26.88 -27.58
C LYS A 171 -24.32 -26.33 -28.25
N GLY A 172 -24.51 -24.99 -28.26
CA GLY A 172 -25.62 -24.33 -28.95
C GLY A 172 -25.53 -24.54 -30.47
N VAL A 173 -24.38 -24.28 -31.08
CA VAL A 173 -24.15 -24.49 -32.52
C VAL A 173 -24.34 -25.96 -32.91
N LYS A 174 -23.88 -26.90 -32.08
CA LYS A 174 -24.08 -28.35 -32.34
C LYS A 174 -25.54 -28.75 -32.32
N ASN A 175 -26.35 -28.14 -31.43
CA ASN A 175 -27.79 -28.43 -31.38
C ASN A 175 -28.52 -27.84 -32.58
N GLU A 176 -28.17 -26.63 -33.05
CA GLU A 176 -28.75 -26.06 -34.27
C GLU A 176 -28.48 -26.86 -35.53
N LEU A 177 -27.24 -27.40 -35.67
CA LEU A 177 -26.87 -28.26 -36.77
C LEU A 177 -27.64 -29.61 -36.77
N LEU A 178 -27.95 -30.15 -35.58
CA LEU A 178 -28.69 -31.39 -35.43
C LEU A 178 -30.19 -31.17 -35.71
N VAL A 179 -30.75 -29.99 -35.48
CA VAL A 179 -32.18 -29.69 -35.76
C VAL A 179 -32.37 -29.26 -37.22
N GLY A 180 -31.38 -28.55 -37.80
CA GLY A 180 -31.42 -28.11 -39.20
C GLY A 180 -31.22 -29.23 -40.25
N GLY A 181 -30.65 -30.37 -39.87
CA GLY A 181 -30.43 -31.51 -40.75
C GLY A 181 -31.62 -32.48 -40.89
N LYS A 182 -32.80 -32.13 -40.35
CA LYS A 182 -34.05 -32.94 -40.44
C LYS A 182 -35.12 -32.32 -41.34
N LYS A 183 -34.75 -31.57 -42.35
CA LYS A 183 -35.65 -31.14 -43.42
C LYS A 183 -35.31 -31.77 -44.74
#